data_0233802e467f599ae468c2ca53a4b509
#
_entry.id   0233802e467f599ae468c2ca53a4b509
#
_cell.length_a   1.000
_cell.length_b   1.000
_cell.length_c   1.000
_cell.angle_alpha   90.00
_cell.angle_beta   90.00
_cell.angle_gamma   90.00
#
_symmetry.space_group_name_H-M   'P 1'
#
loop_
_entity.id
_entity.type
_entity.pdbx_description
1 polymer ?
#
loop_
_entity_poly.entity_id
_entity_poly.type
_entity_poly.pdbx_seq_one_letter_code
_entity_poly.pdbx_strand_id
1 'polypeptide(L)'
;ASTVEALGKSIVAGQYPVGTSLPPEPQLCENFGVSRTVVRESIKSLVAKGLIVTGPKLGTRVLSEDQWNWFDPDVVSWLSQKRLSADFLRDLQELRRIVEPAAIRLAAERATTRELTSIEVAFSGMKNAVENGGDYVTHDLRFHQGLLQASGNRMLVQMSKVLGALLRTSFEISTAKKNGPAESLSMHREVLDAVIAREPDRAEAAILHLIDGAKQDIDLVLSSRRRIPYIGRPATPLRAL
;
A
#
# COMPACT_ATOMS: atom_id res chain seq x y z
N ALA A 1 -6.87 -5.61 19.46
CA ALA A 1 -6.43 -4.38 18.80
C ALA A 1 -6.13 -3.33 19.87
N SER A 2 -5.08 -2.52 19.69
CA SER A 2 -4.80 -1.40 20.60
C SER A 2 -5.84 -0.28 20.38
N THR A 3 -6.03 0.59 21.39
CA THR A 3 -6.94 1.75 21.25
C THR A 3 -6.54 2.68 20.09
N VAL A 4 -5.24 2.85 19.87
CA VAL A 4 -4.70 3.60 18.71
C VAL A 4 -5.16 2.97 17.40
N GLU A 5 -5.00 1.66 17.26
CA GLU A 5 -5.39 0.93 16.05
C GLU A 5 -6.91 1.01 15.80
N ALA A 6 -7.71 0.78 16.84
CA ALA A 6 -9.17 0.81 16.72
C ALA A 6 -9.68 2.21 16.32
N LEU A 7 -9.16 3.25 16.99
CA LEU A 7 -9.55 4.64 16.70
C LEU A 7 -9.02 5.10 15.34
N GLY A 8 -7.78 4.75 14.99
CA GLY A 8 -7.17 5.06 13.69
C GLY A 8 -7.95 4.43 12.53
N LYS A 9 -8.29 3.14 12.63
CA LYS A 9 -9.16 2.46 11.65
C LYS A 9 -10.53 3.11 11.52
N SER A 10 -11.14 3.52 12.63
CA SER A 10 -12.44 4.21 12.62
C SER A 10 -12.37 5.56 11.90
N ILE A 11 -11.29 6.32 12.10
CA ILE A 11 -11.06 7.60 11.40
C ILE A 11 -10.87 7.34 9.90
N VAL A 12 -9.97 6.43 9.54
CA VAL A 12 -9.68 6.10 8.14
C VAL A 12 -10.91 5.54 7.43
N ALA A 13 -11.74 4.75 8.12
CA ALA A 13 -13.01 4.24 7.59
C ALA A 13 -14.10 5.31 7.43
N GLY A 14 -13.87 6.55 7.92
CA GLY A 14 -14.82 7.65 7.83
C GLY A 14 -15.96 7.61 8.87
N GLN A 15 -15.83 6.79 9.93
CA GLN A 15 -16.79 6.80 11.05
C GLN A 15 -16.75 8.15 11.80
N TYR A 16 -15.61 8.80 11.78
CA TYR A 16 -15.43 10.18 12.21
C TYR A 16 -15.09 11.01 10.96
N PRO A 17 -16.05 11.76 10.41
CA PRO A 17 -15.83 12.53 9.19
C PRO A 17 -14.73 13.60 9.34
N VAL A 18 -14.04 13.90 8.24
CA VAL A 18 -13.05 14.97 8.17
C VAL A 18 -13.64 16.30 8.69
N GLY A 19 -12.90 17.03 9.48
CA GLY A 19 -13.29 18.30 10.08
C GLY A 19 -14.21 18.17 11.30
N THR A 20 -14.69 16.98 11.65
CA THR A 20 -15.50 16.78 12.86
C THR A 20 -14.64 16.54 14.10
N SER A 21 -15.21 16.80 15.27
CA SER A 21 -14.55 16.52 16.54
C SER A 21 -14.77 15.07 16.97
N LEU A 22 -13.70 14.46 17.50
CA LEU A 22 -13.84 13.19 18.21
C LEU A 22 -14.62 13.39 19.51
N PRO A 23 -15.23 12.32 20.04
CA PRO A 23 -15.84 12.34 21.38
C PRO A 23 -14.85 12.82 22.44
N PRO A 24 -15.31 13.46 23.52
CA PRO A 24 -14.45 13.86 24.64
C PRO A 24 -13.73 12.64 25.28
N GLU A 25 -12.54 12.88 25.87
CA GLU A 25 -11.74 11.81 26.50
C GLU A 25 -12.56 10.88 27.42
N PRO A 26 -13.46 11.38 28.32
CA PRO A 26 -14.26 10.48 29.17
C PRO A 26 -15.11 9.50 28.35
N GLN A 27 -15.75 9.97 27.31
CA GLN A 27 -16.58 9.12 26.43
C GLN A 27 -15.75 8.10 25.65
N LEU A 28 -14.53 8.50 25.20
CA LEU A 28 -13.60 7.54 24.58
C LEU A 28 -13.13 6.48 25.57
N CYS A 29 -12.91 6.84 26.85
CA CYS A 29 -12.61 5.87 27.91
C CYS A 29 -13.73 4.83 28.06
N GLU A 30 -14.97 5.26 28.08
CA GLU A 30 -16.16 4.39 28.17
C GLU A 30 -16.30 3.52 26.94
N ASN A 31 -16.20 4.10 25.72
CA ASN A 31 -16.38 3.41 24.46
C ASN A 31 -15.35 2.29 24.24
N PHE A 32 -14.11 2.49 24.69
CA PHE A 32 -13.02 1.54 24.52
C PHE A 32 -12.71 0.71 25.79
N GLY A 33 -13.34 1.02 26.92
CA GLY A 33 -13.10 0.32 28.19
C GLY A 33 -11.67 0.50 28.72
N VAL A 34 -11.07 1.68 28.53
CA VAL A 34 -9.65 1.96 28.85
C VAL A 34 -9.49 3.19 29.74
N SER A 35 -8.30 3.32 30.36
CA SER A 35 -8.00 4.47 31.22
C SER A 35 -7.79 5.77 30.41
N ARG A 36 -7.92 6.92 31.10
CA ARG A 36 -7.62 8.24 30.50
C ARG A 36 -6.19 8.34 29.95
N THR A 37 -5.23 7.71 30.62
CA THR A 37 -3.85 7.68 30.18
C THR A 37 -3.74 6.98 28.81
N VAL A 38 -4.38 5.84 28.62
CA VAL A 38 -4.39 5.12 27.35
C VAL A 38 -5.03 5.95 26.24
N VAL A 39 -6.15 6.61 26.51
CA VAL A 39 -6.80 7.52 25.53
C VAL A 39 -5.88 8.65 25.13
N ARG A 40 -5.23 9.32 26.09
CA ARG A 40 -4.32 10.44 25.82
C ARG A 40 -3.11 10.02 24.99
N GLU A 41 -2.50 8.89 25.32
CA GLU A 41 -1.39 8.36 24.52
C GLU A 41 -1.85 7.96 23.10
N SER A 42 -3.06 7.43 22.97
CA SER A 42 -3.67 7.15 21.66
C SER A 42 -3.88 8.42 20.85
N ILE A 43 -4.40 9.48 21.46
CA ILE A 43 -4.58 10.79 20.81
C ILE A 43 -3.24 11.38 20.38
N LYS A 44 -2.20 11.35 21.24
CA LYS A 44 -0.86 11.82 20.87
C LYS A 44 -0.29 11.04 19.67
N SER A 45 -0.45 9.72 19.67
CA SER A 45 -0.01 8.88 18.55
C SER A 45 -0.73 9.24 17.25
N LEU A 46 -2.05 9.45 17.29
CA LEU A 46 -2.83 9.82 16.11
C LEU A 46 -2.52 11.25 15.61
N VAL A 47 -2.17 12.17 16.53
CA VAL A 47 -1.64 13.50 16.15
C VAL A 47 -0.31 13.38 15.41
N ALA A 48 0.63 12.55 15.94
CA ALA A 48 1.91 12.29 15.27
C ALA A 48 1.76 11.65 13.89
N LYS A 49 0.69 10.87 13.67
CA LYS A 49 0.34 10.27 12.38
C LYS A 49 -0.40 11.22 11.43
N GLY A 50 -0.69 12.45 11.88
CA GLY A 50 -1.39 13.45 11.07
C GLY A 50 -2.90 13.23 10.90
N LEU A 51 -3.51 12.24 11.61
CA LEU A 51 -4.94 11.95 11.44
C LEU A 51 -5.83 12.97 12.15
N ILE A 52 -5.34 13.55 13.23
CA ILE A 52 -6.10 14.48 14.08
C ILE A 52 -5.22 15.64 14.55
N VAL A 53 -5.86 16.71 14.94
CA VAL A 53 -5.23 17.84 15.62
C VAL A 53 -5.94 18.09 16.95
N THR A 54 -5.18 18.55 17.95
CA THR A 54 -5.72 18.96 19.26
C THR A 54 -5.39 20.41 19.54
N GLY A 55 -6.29 21.12 20.18
CA GLY A 55 -6.03 22.52 20.56
C GLY A 55 -6.99 23.05 21.62
N PRO A 56 -6.59 24.12 22.36
CA PRO A 56 -7.49 24.84 23.27
C PRO A 56 -8.73 25.30 22.50
N LYS A 57 -9.93 25.04 23.03
CA LYS A 57 -11.23 25.39 22.41
C LYS A 57 -11.55 24.66 21.10
N LEU A 58 -10.59 24.02 20.43
CA LEU A 58 -10.78 23.25 19.20
C LEU A 58 -11.24 21.81 19.51
N GLY A 59 -10.87 21.29 20.69
CA GLY A 59 -11.02 19.87 21.01
C GLY A 59 -10.05 19.01 20.19
N THR A 60 -10.46 17.80 19.90
CA THR A 60 -9.73 16.85 19.03
C THR A 60 -10.48 16.72 17.71
N ARG A 61 -9.89 17.18 16.61
CA ARG A 61 -10.55 17.25 15.29
C ARG A 61 -9.84 16.37 14.27
N VAL A 62 -10.62 15.68 13.43
CA VAL A 62 -10.10 14.85 12.32
C VAL A 62 -9.60 15.76 11.20
N LEU A 63 -8.38 15.50 10.73
CA LEU A 63 -7.74 16.21 9.63
C LEU A 63 -8.14 15.61 8.28
N SER A 64 -7.98 16.39 7.20
CA SER A 64 -8.18 15.92 5.83
C SER A 64 -7.11 14.92 5.40
N GLU A 65 -7.44 14.07 4.44
CA GLU A 65 -6.56 12.96 4.01
C GLU A 65 -5.20 13.43 3.46
N ASP A 66 -5.14 14.65 2.88
CA ASP A 66 -3.89 15.27 2.40
C ASP A 66 -2.91 15.64 3.51
N GLN A 67 -3.37 15.73 4.76
CA GLN A 67 -2.54 15.99 5.94
C GLN A 67 -2.07 14.72 6.64
N TRP A 68 -2.61 13.57 6.29
CA TRP A 68 -2.23 12.30 6.89
C TRP A 68 -0.81 11.90 6.51
N ASN A 69 -0.11 11.25 7.43
CA ASN A 69 1.23 10.74 7.13
C ASN A 69 1.16 9.43 6.32
N TRP A 70 1.12 9.57 5.00
CA TRP A 70 1.09 8.45 4.04
C TRP A 70 2.35 7.58 4.06
N PHE A 71 3.39 7.97 4.79
CA PHE A 71 4.59 7.17 5.02
C PHE A 71 4.65 6.52 6.40
N ASP A 72 3.60 6.67 7.23
CA ASP A 72 3.48 5.96 8.49
C ASP A 72 2.92 4.55 8.25
N PRO A 73 3.61 3.48 8.70
CA PRO A 73 3.21 2.09 8.43
C PRO A 73 1.80 1.73 8.94
N ASP A 74 1.38 2.30 10.06
CA ASP A 74 0.04 2.04 10.60
C ASP A 74 -1.03 2.72 9.74
N VAL A 75 -0.81 3.99 9.36
CA VAL A 75 -1.72 4.73 8.47
C VAL A 75 -1.88 3.99 7.15
N VAL A 76 -0.77 3.57 6.53
CA VAL A 76 -0.77 2.78 5.30
C VAL A 76 -1.52 1.46 5.48
N SER A 77 -1.28 0.74 6.59
CA SER A 77 -1.98 -0.51 6.90
C SER A 77 -3.49 -0.31 7.06
N TRP A 78 -3.92 0.78 7.70
CA TRP A 78 -5.35 1.08 7.85
C TRP A 78 -6.00 1.50 6.55
N LEU A 79 -5.31 2.29 5.73
CA LEU A 79 -5.77 2.70 4.41
C LEU A 79 -5.89 1.54 3.43
N SER A 80 -4.99 0.55 3.49
CA SER A 80 -5.04 -0.62 2.62
C SER A 80 -6.29 -1.50 2.88
N GLN A 81 -6.92 -1.37 4.06
CA GLN A 81 -8.18 -2.03 4.40
C GLN A 81 -9.41 -1.27 3.88
N LYS A 82 -9.22 -0.01 3.47
CA LYS A 82 -10.24 0.81 2.81
C LYS A 82 -10.10 0.66 1.30
N ARG A 83 -11.21 0.76 0.56
CA ARG A 83 -11.15 0.85 -0.89
C ARG A 83 -10.43 2.14 -1.29
N LEU A 84 -9.25 2.01 -1.87
CA LEU A 84 -8.47 3.15 -2.35
C LEU A 84 -9.22 3.88 -3.46
N SER A 85 -9.14 5.21 -3.46
CA SER A 85 -9.73 6.02 -4.54
C SER A 85 -8.95 5.84 -5.85
N ALA A 86 -9.61 6.11 -6.98
CA ALA A 86 -8.96 6.08 -8.27
C ALA A 86 -7.84 7.14 -8.37
N ASP A 87 -8.03 8.30 -7.73
CA ASP A 87 -7.03 9.36 -7.67
C ASP A 87 -5.79 8.90 -6.91
N PHE A 88 -5.98 8.28 -5.74
CA PHE A 88 -4.87 7.72 -4.98
C PHE A 88 -4.09 6.64 -5.75
N LEU A 89 -4.79 5.74 -6.44
CA LEU A 89 -4.13 4.72 -7.27
C LEU A 89 -3.34 5.34 -8.42
N ARG A 90 -3.82 6.46 -8.98
CA ARG A 90 -3.09 7.23 -9.99
C ARG A 90 -1.81 7.83 -9.40
N ASP A 91 -1.91 8.51 -8.27
CA ASP A 91 -0.76 9.11 -7.58
C ASP A 91 0.29 8.06 -7.23
N LEU A 92 -0.14 6.87 -6.77
CA LEU A 92 0.75 5.75 -6.49
C LEU A 92 1.46 5.24 -7.77
N GLN A 93 0.75 5.13 -8.90
CA GLN A 93 1.36 4.73 -10.17
C GLN A 93 2.36 5.79 -10.68
N GLU A 94 2.07 7.06 -10.51
CA GLU A 94 3.00 8.15 -10.84
C GLU A 94 4.27 8.08 -9.99
N LEU A 95 4.13 7.85 -8.68
CA LEU A 95 5.26 7.66 -7.78
C LEU A 95 6.12 6.45 -8.20
N ARG A 96 5.49 5.31 -8.49
CA ARG A 96 6.18 4.10 -8.97
C ARG A 96 6.97 4.40 -10.24
N ARG A 97 6.37 5.08 -11.20
CA ARG A 97 6.96 5.43 -12.48
C ARG A 97 8.18 6.36 -12.35
N ILE A 98 8.24 7.17 -11.29
CA ILE A 98 9.39 8.03 -11.00
C ILE A 98 10.49 7.25 -10.28
N VAL A 99 10.13 6.43 -9.30
CA VAL A 99 11.08 5.83 -8.34
C VAL A 99 11.63 4.49 -8.80
N GLU A 100 10.76 3.57 -9.27
CA GLU A 100 11.18 2.21 -9.58
C GLU A 100 12.18 2.16 -10.75
N PRO A 101 12.02 2.87 -11.86
CA PRO A 101 12.99 2.83 -12.97
C PRO A 101 14.41 3.24 -12.54
N ALA A 102 14.52 4.33 -11.79
CA ALA A 102 15.80 4.78 -11.25
C ALA A 102 16.41 3.77 -10.26
N ALA A 103 15.60 3.19 -9.39
CA ALA A 103 16.05 2.17 -8.45
C ALA A 103 16.54 0.90 -9.16
N ILE A 104 15.84 0.46 -10.19
CA ILE A 104 16.15 -0.78 -10.92
C ILE A 104 17.37 -0.59 -11.82
N ARG A 105 17.56 0.59 -12.38
CA ARG A 105 18.81 0.97 -13.02
C ARG A 105 20.01 0.80 -12.08
N LEU A 106 19.90 1.33 -10.85
CA LEU A 106 20.92 1.13 -9.82
C LEU A 106 21.07 -0.34 -9.40
N ALA A 107 19.99 -1.10 -9.35
CA ALA A 107 20.04 -2.53 -9.06
C ALA A 107 20.81 -3.30 -10.15
N ALA A 108 20.61 -3.00 -11.43
CA ALA A 108 21.37 -3.60 -12.51
C ALA A 108 22.88 -3.33 -12.38
N GLU A 109 23.27 -2.17 -11.88
CA GLU A 109 24.68 -1.81 -11.67
C GLU A 109 25.29 -2.46 -10.44
N ARG A 110 24.51 -2.64 -9.33
CA ARG A 110 25.05 -2.85 -7.97
C ARG A 110 24.64 -4.15 -7.32
N ALA A 111 23.59 -4.82 -7.80
CA ALA A 111 23.05 -6.00 -7.14
C ALA A 111 24.12 -7.05 -6.86
N THR A 112 24.18 -7.54 -5.63
CA THR A 112 25.01 -8.66 -5.24
C THR A 112 24.40 -9.98 -5.73
N THR A 113 25.20 -11.03 -5.85
CA THR A 113 24.73 -12.37 -6.19
C THR A 113 23.61 -12.84 -5.26
N ARG A 114 23.73 -12.56 -3.95
CA ARG A 114 22.71 -12.92 -2.97
C ARG A 114 21.37 -12.22 -3.22
N GLU A 115 21.40 -10.92 -3.58
CA GLU A 115 20.19 -10.17 -3.90
C GLU A 115 19.55 -10.67 -5.18
N LEU A 116 20.34 -10.95 -6.23
CA LEU A 116 19.83 -11.54 -7.45
C LEU A 116 19.14 -12.88 -7.18
N THR A 117 19.77 -13.78 -6.41
CA THR A 117 19.14 -15.05 -6.02
C THR A 117 17.80 -14.84 -5.29
N SER A 118 17.73 -13.85 -4.39
CA SER A 118 16.47 -13.51 -3.70
C SER A 118 15.36 -13.08 -4.66
N ILE A 119 15.71 -12.26 -5.67
CA ILE A 119 14.77 -11.80 -6.70
C ILE A 119 14.32 -12.96 -7.59
N GLU A 120 15.25 -13.85 -7.98
CA GLU A 120 14.94 -15.08 -8.74
C GLU A 120 14.00 -16.02 -7.99
N VAL A 121 14.17 -16.17 -6.67
CA VAL A 121 13.27 -16.96 -5.81
C VAL A 121 11.88 -16.33 -5.80
N ALA A 122 11.78 -15.01 -5.70
CA ALA A 122 10.48 -14.30 -5.76
C ALA A 122 9.81 -14.52 -7.12
N PHE A 123 10.54 -14.39 -8.23
CA PHE A 123 10.05 -14.65 -9.58
C PHE A 123 9.57 -16.11 -9.75
N SER A 124 10.35 -17.06 -9.26
CA SER A 124 9.99 -18.48 -9.30
C SER A 124 8.71 -18.77 -8.53
N GLY A 125 8.50 -18.06 -7.40
CA GLY A 125 7.25 -18.12 -6.64
C GLY A 125 6.07 -17.57 -7.42
N MET A 126 6.23 -16.45 -8.16
CA MET A 126 5.20 -15.90 -9.05
C MET A 126 4.83 -16.91 -10.14
N LYS A 127 5.85 -17.50 -10.81
CA LYS A 127 5.65 -18.52 -11.85
C LYS A 127 4.88 -19.73 -11.30
N ASN A 128 5.30 -20.24 -10.16
CA ASN A 128 4.60 -21.36 -9.52
C ASN A 128 3.15 -21.01 -9.17
N ALA A 129 2.88 -19.79 -8.70
CA ALA A 129 1.52 -19.34 -8.39
C ALA A 129 0.63 -19.26 -9.65
N VAL A 130 1.18 -18.91 -10.81
CA VAL A 130 0.47 -18.93 -12.10
C VAL A 130 0.16 -20.35 -12.56
N GLU A 131 1.12 -21.27 -12.43
CA GLU A 131 1.02 -22.64 -12.94
C GLU A 131 0.19 -23.55 -12.04
N ASN A 132 0.34 -23.42 -10.72
CA ASN A 132 -0.21 -24.35 -9.73
C ASN A 132 -1.19 -23.71 -8.75
N GLY A 133 -1.44 -22.41 -8.88
CA GLY A 133 -2.19 -21.64 -7.90
C GLY A 133 -1.34 -21.20 -6.71
N GLY A 134 -1.82 -20.22 -5.97
CA GLY A 134 -1.12 -19.70 -4.79
C GLY A 134 -1.17 -18.17 -4.70
N ASP A 135 -0.39 -17.60 -3.77
CA ASP A 135 -0.35 -16.18 -3.51
C ASP A 135 0.65 -15.44 -4.43
N TYR A 136 0.23 -15.21 -5.66
CA TYR A 136 0.99 -14.45 -6.64
C TYR A 136 1.42 -13.07 -6.11
N VAL A 137 0.51 -12.35 -5.48
CA VAL A 137 0.72 -10.97 -5.02
C VAL A 137 1.84 -10.88 -3.98
N THR A 138 1.94 -11.85 -3.08
CA THR A 138 3.05 -11.89 -2.11
C THR A 138 4.41 -12.04 -2.80
N HIS A 139 4.51 -12.86 -3.82
CA HIS A 139 5.75 -13.06 -4.57
C HIS A 139 6.08 -11.86 -5.45
N ASP A 140 5.09 -11.24 -6.08
CA ASP A 140 5.21 -10.01 -6.85
C ASP A 140 5.74 -8.86 -5.95
N LEU A 141 5.16 -8.68 -4.77
CA LEU A 141 5.63 -7.71 -3.80
C LEU A 141 7.10 -7.95 -3.39
N ARG A 142 7.47 -9.21 -3.14
CA ARG A 142 8.86 -9.59 -2.81
C ARG A 142 9.82 -9.31 -3.96
N PHE A 143 9.38 -9.52 -5.19
CA PHE A 143 10.15 -9.22 -6.39
C PHE A 143 10.49 -7.72 -6.48
N HIS A 144 9.49 -6.85 -6.39
CA HIS A 144 9.68 -5.40 -6.43
C HIS A 144 10.52 -4.90 -5.24
N GLN A 145 10.25 -5.38 -4.03
CA GLN A 145 11.05 -5.04 -2.85
C GLN A 145 12.51 -5.49 -2.99
N GLY A 146 12.73 -6.67 -3.54
CA GLY A 146 14.08 -7.19 -3.81
C GLY A 146 14.87 -6.29 -4.77
N LEU A 147 14.23 -5.82 -5.84
CA LEU A 147 14.83 -4.88 -6.79
C LEU A 147 15.19 -3.55 -6.13
N LEU A 148 14.29 -2.97 -5.33
CA LEU A 148 14.59 -1.73 -4.62
C LEU A 148 15.73 -1.92 -3.60
N GLN A 149 15.78 -3.06 -2.91
CA GLN A 149 16.89 -3.39 -2.00
C GLN A 149 18.22 -3.49 -2.74
N ALA A 150 18.24 -4.15 -3.90
CA ALA A 150 19.42 -4.33 -4.73
C ALA A 150 19.96 -3.01 -5.33
N SER A 151 19.19 -1.92 -5.28
CA SER A 151 19.69 -0.58 -5.65
C SER A 151 20.85 -0.10 -4.77
N GLY A 152 21.03 -0.66 -3.55
CA GLY A 152 22.01 -0.23 -2.58
C GLY A 152 21.79 1.17 -1.98
N ASN A 153 20.67 1.82 -2.34
CA ASN A 153 20.31 3.14 -1.81
C ASN A 153 19.44 3.00 -0.56
N ARG A 154 19.96 3.41 0.59
CA ARG A 154 19.28 3.27 1.90
C ARG A 154 17.91 3.94 1.94
N MET A 155 17.75 5.07 1.26
CA MET A 155 16.47 5.81 1.23
C MET A 155 15.42 5.04 0.43
N LEU A 156 15.78 4.49 -0.74
CA LEU A 156 14.91 3.64 -1.54
C LEU A 156 14.51 2.36 -0.79
N VAL A 157 15.44 1.75 -0.06
CA VAL A 157 15.17 0.58 0.79
C VAL A 157 14.17 0.90 1.90
N GLN A 158 14.29 2.04 2.57
CA GLN A 158 13.32 2.43 3.60
C GLN A 158 11.94 2.72 2.98
N MET A 159 11.91 3.44 1.88
CA MET A 159 10.69 3.75 1.16
C MET A 159 9.96 2.47 0.70
N SER A 160 10.68 1.46 0.21
CA SER A 160 10.08 0.18 -0.22
C SER A 160 9.33 -0.54 0.90
N LYS A 161 9.80 -0.43 2.14
CA LYS A 161 9.14 -1.02 3.30
C LYS A 161 7.80 -0.35 3.60
N VAL A 162 7.77 0.97 3.51
CA VAL A 162 6.55 1.74 3.77
C VAL A 162 5.54 1.56 2.64
N LEU A 163 5.99 1.66 1.40
CA LEU A 163 5.12 1.50 0.23
C LEU A 163 4.59 0.08 0.04
N GLY A 164 5.20 -0.92 0.68
CA GLY A 164 4.86 -2.32 0.47
C GLY A 164 3.38 -2.66 0.68
N ALA A 165 2.71 -2.08 1.68
CA ALA A 165 1.29 -2.31 1.91
C ALA A 165 0.40 -1.63 0.84
N LEU A 166 0.79 -0.44 0.37
CA LEU A 166 0.09 0.28 -0.71
C LEU A 166 0.27 -0.45 -2.05
N LEU A 167 1.49 -0.92 -2.33
CA LEU A 167 1.80 -1.71 -3.51
C LEU A 167 1.01 -3.02 -3.52
N ARG A 168 0.87 -3.69 -2.37
CA ARG A 168 0.05 -4.91 -2.25
C ARG A 168 -1.35 -4.66 -2.77
N THR A 169 -2.02 -3.59 -2.30
CA THR A 169 -3.39 -3.27 -2.74
C THR A 169 -3.44 -2.95 -4.24
N SER A 170 -2.44 -2.22 -4.76
CA SER A 170 -2.32 -1.96 -6.20
C SER A 170 -2.17 -3.26 -7.00
N PHE A 171 -1.35 -4.20 -6.52
CA PHE A 171 -1.12 -5.50 -7.18
C PHE A 171 -2.36 -6.40 -7.11
N GLU A 172 -3.07 -6.42 -5.98
CA GLU A 172 -4.36 -7.13 -5.85
C GLU A 172 -5.40 -6.62 -6.86
N ILE A 173 -5.39 -5.32 -7.18
CA ILE A 173 -6.30 -4.73 -8.17
C ILE A 173 -5.84 -5.10 -9.60
N SER A 174 -4.57 -4.90 -9.95
CA SER A 174 -4.07 -5.17 -11.30
C SER A 174 -4.15 -6.65 -11.68
N THR A 175 -3.90 -7.54 -10.71
CA THR A 175 -3.97 -9.00 -10.92
C THR A 175 -5.39 -9.56 -10.89
N ALA A 176 -6.40 -8.77 -10.51
CA ALA A 176 -7.81 -9.19 -10.55
C ALA A 176 -8.37 -9.34 -11.98
N LYS A 177 -7.66 -8.88 -12.99
CA LYS A 177 -7.97 -9.10 -14.41
C LYS A 177 -7.82 -10.59 -14.74
N LYS A 178 -8.71 -11.12 -15.58
CA LYS A 178 -8.59 -12.49 -16.10
C LYS A 178 -7.25 -12.65 -16.84
N ASN A 179 -6.47 -13.63 -16.47
CA ASN A 179 -5.10 -13.90 -16.96
C ASN A 179 -4.04 -12.81 -16.61
N GLY A 180 -4.39 -11.79 -15.80
CA GLY A 180 -3.47 -10.72 -15.40
C GLY A 180 -2.12 -11.22 -14.89
N PRO A 181 -2.07 -12.16 -13.93
CA PRO A 181 -0.81 -12.74 -13.45
C PRO A 181 0.04 -13.39 -14.53
N ALA A 182 -0.56 -14.13 -15.46
CA ALA A 182 0.17 -14.80 -16.54
C ALA A 182 0.74 -13.81 -17.57
N GLU A 183 -0.02 -12.78 -17.93
CA GLU A 183 0.42 -11.71 -18.82
C GLU A 183 1.54 -10.88 -18.19
N SER A 184 1.43 -10.57 -16.90
CA SER A 184 2.42 -9.82 -16.14
C SER A 184 3.74 -10.59 -15.95
N LEU A 185 3.70 -11.90 -15.88
CA LEU A 185 4.86 -12.74 -15.61
C LEU A 185 5.97 -12.58 -16.68
N SER A 186 5.62 -12.45 -17.96
CA SER A 186 6.60 -12.23 -19.03
C SER A 186 7.32 -10.89 -18.88
N MET A 187 6.61 -9.83 -18.49
CA MET A 187 7.20 -8.52 -18.26
C MET A 187 8.15 -8.52 -17.06
N HIS A 188 7.80 -9.24 -15.97
CA HIS A 188 8.70 -9.43 -14.83
C HIS A 188 9.97 -10.20 -15.24
N ARG A 189 9.85 -11.18 -16.13
CA ARG A 189 11.00 -11.91 -16.67
C ARG A 189 11.95 -10.98 -17.41
N GLU A 190 11.44 -10.07 -18.22
CA GLU A 190 12.26 -9.08 -18.95
C GLU A 190 13.05 -8.19 -17.99
N VAL A 191 12.41 -7.72 -16.89
CA VAL A 191 13.10 -6.95 -15.86
C VAL A 191 14.22 -7.76 -15.22
N LEU A 192 13.92 -8.99 -14.79
CA LEU A 192 14.89 -9.86 -14.14
C LEU A 192 16.10 -10.15 -15.03
N ASP A 193 15.85 -10.50 -16.29
CA ASP A 193 16.91 -10.80 -17.27
C ASP A 193 17.82 -9.60 -17.51
N ALA A 194 17.26 -8.40 -17.61
CA ALA A 194 18.03 -7.18 -17.79
C ALA A 194 18.91 -6.83 -16.56
N VAL A 195 18.39 -7.06 -15.35
CA VAL A 195 19.14 -6.86 -14.11
C VAL A 195 20.27 -7.90 -13.96
N ILE A 196 20.01 -9.17 -14.26
CA ILE A 196 21.04 -10.23 -14.26
C ILE A 196 22.11 -9.93 -15.30
N ALA A 197 21.73 -9.50 -16.50
CA ALA A 197 22.66 -9.14 -17.58
C ALA A 197 23.45 -7.87 -17.32
N ARG A 198 23.17 -7.15 -16.25
CA ARG A 198 23.82 -5.85 -15.92
C ARG A 198 23.61 -4.81 -17.02
N GLU A 199 22.41 -4.71 -17.54
CA GLU A 199 21.99 -3.78 -18.60
C GLU A 199 21.06 -2.69 -18.03
N PRO A 200 21.59 -1.58 -17.45
CA PRO A 200 20.76 -0.59 -16.73
C PRO A 200 19.67 0.05 -17.59
N ASP A 201 19.98 0.42 -18.84
CA ASP A 201 19.02 1.07 -19.74
C ASP A 201 17.87 0.12 -20.12
N ARG A 202 18.18 -1.15 -20.35
CA ARG A 202 17.18 -2.19 -20.63
C ARG A 202 16.34 -2.49 -19.40
N ALA A 203 16.94 -2.55 -18.22
CA ALA A 203 16.24 -2.78 -16.96
C ALA A 203 15.24 -1.65 -16.64
N GLU A 204 15.66 -0.39 -16.88
CA GLU A 204 14.80 0.80 -16.76
C GLU A 204 13.61 0.73 -17.73
N ALA A 205 13.86 0.44 -18.99
CA ALA A 205 12.80 0.32 -20.00
C ALA A 205 11.81 -0.81 -19.68
N ALA A 206 12.32 -1.96 -19.25
CA ALA A 206 11.51 -3.13 -18.90
C ALA A 206 10.57 -2.86 -17.70
N ILE A 207 11.06 -2.21 -16.64
CA ILE A 207 10.20 -1.88 -15.49
C ILE A 207 9.17 -0.81 -15.83
N LEU A 208 9.49 0.17 -16.67
CA LEU A 208 8.51 1.14 -17.15
C LEU A 208 7.39 0.44 -17.92
N HIS A 209 7.71 -0.50 -18.79
CA HIS A 209 6.72 -1.30 -19.51
C HIS A 209 5.82 -2.09 -18.57
N LEU A 210 6.39 -2.72 -17.54
CA LEU A 210 5.64 -3.45 -16.50
C LEU A 210 4.69 -2.54 -15.72
N ILE A 211 5.13 -1.34 -15.30
CA ILE A 211 4.31 -0.38 -14.57
C ILE A 211 3.17 0.15 -15.44
N ASP A 212 3.44 0.44 -16.71
CA ASP A 212 2.42 0.90 -17.65
C ASP A 212 1.36 -0.17 -17.93
N GLY A 213 1.76 -1.44 -18.02
CA GLY A 213 0.83 -2.57 -18.09
C GLY A 213 -0.07 -2.66 -16.85
N ALA A 214 0.51 -2.59 -15.66
CA ALA A 214 -0.25 -2.59 -14.40
C ALA A 214 -1.23 -1.42 -14.30
N LYS A 215 -0.86 -0.23 -14.78
CA LYS A 215 -1.75 0.94 -14.84
C LYS A 215 -2.97 0.66 -15.74
N GLN A 216 -2.74 0.11 -16.93
CA GLN A 216 -3.85 -0.24 -17.85
C GLN A 216 -4.81 -1.25 -17.22
N ASP A 217 -4.28 -2.25 -16.52
CA ASP A 217 -5.09 -3.27 -15.83
C ASP A 217 -5.91 -2.67 -14.68
N ILE A 218 -5.33 -1.76 -13.90
CA ILE A 218 -6.04 -1.02 -12.85
C ILE A 218 -7.19 -0.20 -13.46
N ASP A 219 -6.94 0.55 -14.54
CA ASP A 219 -7.95 1.36 -15.22
C ASP A 219 -9.09 0.50 -15.76
N LEU A 220 -8.81 -0.67 -16.32
CA LEU A 220 -9.80 -1.64 -16.78
C LEU A 220 -10.67 -2.18 -15.62
N VAL A 221 -10.03 -2.59 -14.51
CA VAL A 221 -10.74 -3.11 -13.34
C VAL A 221 -11.62 -2.04 -12.71
N LEU A 222 -11.13 -0.82 -12.58
CA LEU A 222 -11.90 0.29 -12.02
C LEU A 222 -13.08 0.69 -12.91
N SER A 223 -12.89 0.72 -14.23
CA SER A 223 -13.96 1.03 -15.18
C SER A 223 -15.06 -0.05 -15.25
N SER A 224 -14.68 -1.33 -15.14
CA SER A 224 -15.62 -2.45 -15.09
C SER A 224 -16.48 -2.43 -13.83
N ARG A 225 -15.86 -2.09 -12.67
CA ARG A 225 -16.56 -1.99 -11.38
C ARG A 225 -17.55 -0.82 -11.31
N ARG A 226 -17.36 0.25 -12.08
CA ARG A 226 -18.34 1.35 -12.19
C ARG A 226 -19.66 0.93 -12.85
N ARG A 227 -19.67 -0.17 -13.60
CA ARG A 227 -20.87 -0.71 -14.26
C ARG A 227 -21.68 -1.69 -13.41
N ILE A 228 -21.15 -2.12 -12.26
CA ILE A 228 -21.86 -3.01 -11.33
C ILE A 228 -22.42 -2.12 -10.21
N PRO A 229 -23.75 -2.01 -10.05
CA PRO A 229 -24.33 -1.32 -8.90
C PRO A 229 -23.80 -1.98 -7.63
N TYR A 230 -23.35 -1.17 -6.69
CA TYR A 230 -22.88 -1.63 -5.38
C TYR A 230 -24.07 -2.27 -4.64
N ILE A 231 -24.14 -3.58 -4.62
CA ILE A 231 -25.03 -4.32 -3.73
C ILE A 231 -24.25 -4.51 -2.42
N GLY A 232 -24.08 -3.42 -1.67
CA GLY A 232 -23.54 -3.45 -0.34
C GLY A 232 -24.50 -4.18 0.58
N ARG A 233 -24.07 -5.23 1.25
CA ARG A 233 -24.77 -5.72 2.44
C ARG A 233 -24.83 -4.56 3.43
N PRO A 234 -26.00 -4.19 3.93
CA PRO A 234 -26.09 -3.20 4.99
C PRO A 234 -25.29 -3.73 6.20
N ALA A 235 -24.41 -2.88 6.72
CA ALA A 235 -23.72 -3.18 7.97
C ALA A 235 -24.81 -3.45 9.04
N THR A 236 -24.80 -4.64 9.59
CA THR A 236 -25.68 -5.00 10.71
C THR A 236 -25.34 -4.05 11.86
N PRO A 237 -26.29 -3.27 12.38
CA PRO A 237 -26.00 -2.41 13.51
C PRO A 237 -25.62 -3.29 14.70
N LEU A 238 -24.46 -3.02 15.29
CA LEU A 238 -24.07 -3.60 16.57
C LEU A 238 -25.18 -3.28 17.57
N ARG A 239 -25.92 -4.31 18.00
CA ARG A 239 -26.87 -4.18 19.12
C ARG A 239 -26.07 -3.75 20.33
N ALA A 240 -26.48 -2.62 20.90
CA ALA A 240 -26.10 -2.24 22.24
C ALA A 240 -26.53 -3.38 23.21
N LEU A 241 -25.57 -3.89 23.96
CA LEU A 241 -25.75 -4.56 25.25
C LEU A 241 -25.14 -3.67 26.32
#